data_827fe6e81d670d5b947d044b4239d9f7
#
_entry.id   827fe6e81d670d5b947d044b4239d9f7
#
_cell.length_a   1.000
_cell.length_b   1.000
_cell.length_c   1.000
_cell.angle_alpha   90.00
_cell.angle_beta   90.00
_cell.angle_gamma   90.00
#
_symmetry.space_group_name_H-M   'P 1'
#
loop_
_entity.id
_entity.type
_entity.pdbx_description
1 polymer ?
#
loop_
_entity_poly.entity_id
_entity_poly.type
_entity_poly.pdbx_seq_one_letter_code
_entity_poly.pdbx_strand_id
1 'polypeptide(L)'
;MQISEFAARCGVTVHALRHYEALGLLKPGRSAGGYRTYEPAQRREVVFIAMSRKAGFSLPAIAEQLPAFRTGRLGIGQMVEALQDRISEIDQQMRELHRLRAELQAHIAWLQARRPASPAKAFGSTRKRKTS
;
A
#
# COMPACT_ATOMS: atom_id res chain seq x y z
N MET A 1 21.77 10.18 13.53
CA MET A 1 20.93 11.00 12.62
C MET A 1 19.55 11.13 13.24
N GLN A 2 19.05 12.34 13.27
CA GLN A 2 17.72 12.59 13.83
C GLN A 2 16.62 12.18 12.86
N ILE A 3 15.40 12.01 13.39
CA ILE A 3 14.30 11.44 12.63
C ILE A 3 13.95 12.23 11.36
N SER A 4 13.95 13.55 11.41
CA SER A 4 13.56 14.36 10.26
C SER A 4 14.58 14.25 9.12
N GLU A 5 15.85 14.26 9.45
CA GLU A 5 16.91 14.09 8.46
C GLU A 5 16.87 12.69 7.88
N PHE A 6 16.68 11.68 8.73
CA PHE A 6 16.64 10.30 8.30
C PHE A 6 15.44 10.05 7.37
N ALA A 7 14.28 10.60 7.72
CA ALA A 7 13.09 10.49 6.88
C ALA A 7 13.34 11.06 5.48
N ALA A 8 13.95 12.23 5.43
CA ALA A 8 14.27 12.86 4.14
C ALA A 8 15.19 11.99 3.31
N ARG A 9 16.20 11.39 3.94
CA ARG A 9 17.15 10.52 3.23
C ARG A 9 16.51 9.23 2.74
N CYS A 10 15.49 8.75 3.43
CA CYS A 10 14.78 7.53 3.04
C CYS A 10 13.66 7.82 2.03
N GLY A 11 13.31 9.08 1.83
CA GLY A 11 12.21 9.44 0.94
C GLY A 11 10.84 9.12 1.53
N VAL A 12 10.73 9.12 2.86
CA VAL A 12 9.47 8.85 3.55
C VAL A 12 9.17 9.99 4.51
N THR A 13 7.97 9.99 5.07
CA THR A 13 7.58 10.99 6.05
C THR A 13 8.02 10.58 7.45
N VAL A 14 8.16 11.56 8.34
CA VAL A 14 8.41 11.30 9.75
C VAL A 14 7.28 10.46 10.34
N HIS A 15 6.05 10.74 9.92
CA HIS A 15 4.89 9.97 10.37
C HIS A 15 5.03 8.48 10.03
N ALA A 16 5.48 8.18 8.82
CA ALA A 16 5.68 6.79 8.39
C ALA A 16 6.75 6.10 9.25
N LEU A 17 7.85 6.79 9.54
CA LEU A 17 8.90 6.24 10.39
C LEU A 17 8.39 5.91 11.79
N ARG A 18 7.60 6.83 12.38
CA ARG A 18 7.03 6.61 13.69
C ARG A 18 6.06 5.44 13.70
N HIS A 19 5.32 5.28 12.59
CA HIS A 19 4.40 4.17 12.44
C HIS A 19 5.16 2.84 12.39
N TYR A 20 6.25 2.79 11.61
CA TYR A 20 7.08 1.58 11.52
C TYR A 20 7.71 1.25 12.86
N GLU A 21 8.14 2.27 13.61
CA GLU A 21 8.68 2.07 14.93
C GLU A 21 7.63 1.52 15.88
N ALA A 22 6.43 2.09 15.87
CA ALA A 22 5.32 1.66 16.71
C ALA A 22 4.93 0.21 16.47
N LEU A 23 5.07 -0.26 15.23
CA LEU A 23 4.78 -1.64 14.86
C LEU A 23 5.92 -2.61 15.11
N GLY A 24 7.07 -2.10 15.61
CA GLY A 24 8.22 -2.95 15.90
C GLY A 24 9.05 -3.30 14.68
N LEU A 25 8.77 -2.70 13.52
CA LEU A 25 9.52 -2.97 12.30
C LEU A 25 10.85 -2.25 12.27
N LEU A 26 10.96 -1.17 13.01
CA LEU A 26 12.13 -0.31 13.01
C LEU A 26 12.47 0.02 14.47
N LYS A 27 13.73 -0.14 14.85
CA LYS A 27 14.18 0.13 16.22
C LYS A 27 15.28 1.17 16.19
N PRO A 28 14.96 2.44 16.49
CA PRO A 28 15.99 3.46 16.56
C PRO A 28 16.83 3.30 17.82
N GLY A 29 18.07 3.77 17.74
CA GLY A 29 18.87 3.94 18.93
C GLY A 29 18.45 5.19 19.70
N ARG A 30 19.13 5.44 20.81
CA ARG A 30 18.91 6.65 21.60
C ARG A 30 20.25 7.36 21.79
N SER A 31 20.21 8.69 21.67
CA SER A 31 21.38 9.50 21.96
C SER A 31 21.52 9.63 23.48
N ALA A 32 22.63 10.22 23.93
CA ALA A 32 22.88 10.48 25.33
C ALA A 32 21.75 11.31 25.97
N GLY A 33 21.10 12.16 25.19
CA GLY A 33 19.98 12.97 25.67
C GLY A 33 18.62 12.27 25.58
N GLY A 34 18.59 11.00 25.17
CA GLY A 34 17.36 10.24 25.08
C GLY A 34 16.59 10.44 23.77
N TYR A 35 17.15 11.15 22.80
CA TYR A 35 16.50 11.39 21.52
C TYR A 35 16.71 10.19 20.59
N ARG A 36 15.73 9.96 19.70
CA ARG A 36 15.82 8.91 18.69
C ARG A 36 16.98 9.20 17.74
N THR A 37 17.78 8.18 17.46
CA THR A 37 18.83 8.27 16.46
C THR A 37 18.72 7.08 15.51
N TYR A 38 19.05 7.31 14.26
CA TYR A 38 18.99 6.29 13.22
C TYR A 38 20.34 6.14 12.57
N GLU A 39 20.74 4.87 12.39
CA GLU A 39 21.99 4.56 11.70
C GLU A 39 21.77 4.64 10.19
N PRO A 40 22.77 5.10 9.42
CA PRO A 40 22.63 5.13 7.97
C PRO A 40 22.29 3.77 7.36
N ALA A 41 22.75 2.68 7.98
CA ALA A 41 22.46 1.33 7.49
C ALA A 41 20.98 0.98 7.55
N GLN A 42 20.23 1.62 8.45
CA GLN A 42 18.79 1.37 8.59
C GLN A 42 18.00 1.92 7.40
N ARG A 43 18.61 2.78 6.58
CA ARG A 43 17.96 3.31 5.40
C ARG A 43 17.50 2.19 4.46
N ARG A 44 18.31 1.15 4.30
CA ARG A 44 17.94 0.02 3.44
C ARG A 44 16.67 -0.65 3.93
N GLU A 45 16.52 -0.81 5.24
CA GLU A 45 15.33 -1.42 5.81
C GLU A 45 14.10 -0.56 5.58
N VAL A 46 14.21 0.74 5.79
CA VAL A 46 13.09 1.66 5.59
C VAL A 46 12.66 1.69 4.14
N VAL A 47 13.64 1.72 3.23
CA VAL A 47 13.35 1.70 1.79
C VAL A 47 12.64 0.39 1.42
N PHE A 48 13.11 -0.74 1.96
CA PHE A 48 12.46 -2.02 1.73
C PHE A 48 11.01 -2.02 2.20
N ILE A 49 10.77 -1.53 3.41
CA ILE A 49 9.41 -1.45 3.98
C ILE A 49 8.53 -0.56 3.11
N ALA A 50 9.01 0.63 2.76
CA ALA A 50 8.24 1.61 2.02
C ALA A 50 7.89 1.10 0.61
N MET A 51 8.86 0.50 -0.08
CA MET A 51 8.63 -0.05 -1.42
C MET A 51 7.65 -1.22 -1.38
N SER A 52 7.77 -2.08 -0.38
CA SER A 52 6.88 -3.22 -0.22
C SER A 52 5.45 -2.77 0.07
N ARG A 53 5.28 -1.75 0.91
CA ARG A 53 3.95 -1.18 1.16
C ARG A 53 3.35 -0.58 -0.10
N LYS A 54 4.16 0.13 -0.86
CA LYS A 54 3.71 0.74 -2.11
C LYS A 54 3.27 -0.32 -3.11
N ALA A 55 3.94 -1.48 -3.11
CA ALA A 55 3.56 -2.59 -3.97
C ALA A 55 2.29 -3.30 -3.50
N GLY A 56 1.80 -2.97 -2.30
CA GLY A 56 0.57 -3.51 -1.78
C GLY A 56 0.73 -4.68 -0.82
N PHE A 57 1.95 -4.97 -0.39
CA PHE A 57 2.16 -6.01 0.62
C PHE A 57 1.68 -5.53 1.98
N SER A 58 1.08 -6.42 2.75
CA SER A 58 0.61 -6.10 4.09
C SER A 58 1.79 -5.93 5.05
N LEU A 59 1.59 -5.15 6.11
CA LEU A 59 2.63 -5.00 7.12
C LEU A 59 3.03 -6.31 7.77
N PRO A 60 2.10 -7.24 8.09
CA PRO A 60 2.52 -8.56 8.57
C PRO A 60 3.39 -9.33 7.59
N ALA A 61 3.08 -9.26 6.29
CA ALA A 61 3.89 -9.94 5.28
C ALA A 61 5.29 -9.34 5.22
N ILE A 62 5.40 -8.02 5.32
CA ILE A 62 6.68 -7.34 5.35
C ILE A 62 7.48 -7.73 6.59
N ALA A 63 6.80 -7.78 7.74
CA ALA A 63 7.45 -8.16 8.99
C ALA A 63 8.05 -9.55 8.91
N GLU A 64 7.39 -10.49 8.22
CA GLU A 64 7.90 -11.85 8.04
C GLU A 64 9.19 -11.87 7.24
N GLN A 65 9.32 -11.01 6.24
CA GLN A 65 10.47 -11.01 5.35
C GLN A 65 11.64 -10.18 5.87
N LEU A 66 11.37 -9.29 6.80
CA LEU A 66 12.37 -8.33 7.26
C LEU A 66 13.62 -8.98 7.86
N PRO A 67 13.51 -10.02 8.70
CA PRO A 67 14.72 -10.68 9.21
C PRO A 67 15.61 -11.25 8.11
N ALA A 68 15.02 -11.87 7.09
CA ALA A 68 15.80 -12.42 5.97
C ALA A 68 16.45 -11.29 5.17
N PHE A 69 15.76 -10.17 5.03
CA PHE A 69 16.31 -9.00 4.35
C PHE A 69 17.52 -8.46 5.13
N ARG A 70 17.39 -8.32 6.45
CA ARG A 70 18.47 -7.79 7.30
C ARG A 70 19.72 -8.62 7.24
N THR A 71 19.59 -9.94 7.14
CA THR A 71 20.73 -10.86 7.14
C THR A 71 21.23 -11.19 5.74
N GLY A 72 20.65 -10.57 4.71
CA GLY A 72 21.05 -10.82 3.34
C GLY A 72 20.56 -12.14 2.76
N ARG A 73 19.70 -12.86 3.48
CA ARG A 73 19.16 -14.13 2.97
C ARG A 73 18.04 -13.94 1.96
N LEU A 74 17.42 -12.76 1.93
CA LEU A 74 16.42 -12.45 0.93
C LEU A 74 17.15 -11.92 -0.30
N GLY A 75 17.36 -12.79 -1.26
CA GLY A 75 18.10 -12.46 -2.47
C GLY A 75 17.25 -11.69 -3.48
N ILE A 76 17.94 -11.09 -4.45
CA ILE A 76 17.28 -10.31 -5.51
C ILE A 76 16.26 -11.18 -6.27
N GLY A 77 16.62 -12.44 -6.57
CA GLY A 77 15.73 -13.33 -7.28
C GLY A 77 14.42 -13.57 -6.54
N GLN A 78 14.51 -13.74 -5.22
CA GLN A 78 13.32 -13.92 -4.39
C GLN A 78 12.46 -12.66 -4.36
N MET A 79 13.09 -11.49 -4.30
CA MET A 79 12.36 -10.23 -4.34
C MET A 79 11.66 -10.02 -5.67
N VAL A 80 12.34 -10.34 -6.76
CA VAL A 80 11.74 -10.27 -8.11
C VAL A 80 10.55 -11.21 -8.21
N GLU A 81 10.69 -12.43 -7.72
CA GLU A 81 9.61 -13.41 -7.76
C GLU A 81 8.39 -12.93 -6.98
N ALA A 82 8.60 -12.35 -5.79
CA ALA A 82 7.51 -11.82 -4.98
C ALA A 82 6.78 -10.69 -5.71
N LEU A 83 7.52 -9.83 -6.38
CA LEU A 83 6.92 -8.73 -7.15
C LEU A 83 6.17 -9.26 -8.37
N GLN A 84 6.68 -10.29 -9.04
CA GLN A 84 5.98 -10.91 -10.16
C GLN A 84 4.68 -11.57 -9.70
N ASP A 85 4.70 -12.23 -8.54
CA ASP A 85 3.48 -12.80 -7.97
C ASP A 85 2.47 -11.70 -7.65
N ARG A 86 2.94 -10.57 -7.14
CA ARG A 86 2.06 -9.43 -6.86
C ARG A 86 1.43 -8.89 -8.14
N ILE A 87 2.20 -8.82 -9.23
CA ILE A 87 1.67 -8.40 -10.54
C ILE A 87 0.57 -9.37 -11.00
N SER A 88 0.79 -10.67 -10.82
CA SER A 88 -0.23 -11.66 -11.20
C SER A 88 -1.51 -11.48 -10.40
N GLU A 89 -1.40 -11.17 -9.11
CA GLU A 89 -2.56 -10.87 -8.28
C GLU A 89 -3.31 -9.64 -8.78
N ILE A 90 -2.56 -8.60 -9.14
CA ILE A 90 -3.15 -7.37 -9.67
C ILE A 90 -3.88 -7.66 -10.98
N ASP A 91 -3.27 -8.44 -11.86
CA ASP A 91 -3.91 -8.82 -13.13
C ASP A 91 -5.22 -9.55 -12.89
N GLN A 92 -5.24 -10.45 -11.90
CA GLN A 92 -6.46 -11.16 -11.53
C GLN A 92 -7.53 -10.20 -10.99
N GLN A 93 -7.14 -9.27 -10.14
CA GLN A 93 -8.05 -8.26 -9.60
C GLN A 93 -8.62 -7.38 -10.72
N MET A 94 -7.78 -7.01 -11.69
CA MET A 94 -8.22 -6.23 -12.83
C MET A 94 -9.26 -6.98 -13.65
N ARG A 95 -9.05 -8.29 -13.88
CA ARG A 95 -10.02 -9.10 -14.61
C ARG A 95 -11.33 -9.19 -13.87
N GLU A 96 -11.30 -9.35 -12.54
CA GLU A 96 -12.50 -9.43 -11.73
C GLU A 96 -13.27 -8.11 -11.74
N LEU A 97 -12.56 -6.99 -11.61
CA LEU A 97 -13.19 -5.68 -11.66
C LEU A 97 -13.77 -5.38 -13.04
N HIS A 98 -13.08 -5.78 -14.08
CA HIS A 98 -13.55 -5.61 -15.45
C HIS A 98 -14.87 -6.39 -15.68
N ARG A 99 -14.93 -7.61 -15.15
CA ARG A 99 -16.15 -8.44 -15.23
C ARG A 99 -17.30 -7.79 -14.47
N LEU A 100 -17.01 -7.31 -13.26
CA LEU A 100 -18.04 -6.65 -12.46
C LEU A 100 -18.55 -5.40 -13.15
N ARG A 101 -17.65 -4.64 -13.77
CA ARG A 101 -18.01 -3.43 -14.50
C ARG A 101 -18.99 -3.76 -15.64
N ALA A 102 -18.70 -4.84 -16.37
CA ALA A 102 -19.58 -5.27 -17.46
C ALA A 102 -20.95 -5.70 -16.92
N GLU A 103 -20.99 -6.39 -15.80
CA GLU A 103 -22.25 -6.80 -15.17
C GLU A 103 -23.09 -5.58 -14.77
N LEU A 104 -22.43 -4.57 -14.21
CA LEU A 104 -23.16 -3.36 -13.80
C LEU A 104 -23.69 -2.61 -15.01
N GLN A 105 -22.93 -2.55 -16.10
CA GLN A 105 -23.40 -1.92 -17.33
C GLN A 105 -24.60 -2.65 -17.90
N ALA A 106 -24.60 -3.99 -17.87
CA ALA A 106 -25.74 -4.78 -18.31
C ALA A 106 -26.95 -4.53 -17.43
N HIS A 107 -26.74 -4.39 -16.13
CA HIS A 107 -27.80 -4.12 -15.17
C HIS A 107 -28.42 -2.74 -15.43
N ILE A 108 -27.58 -1.74 -15.71
CA ILE A 108 -28.05 -0.41 -16.05
C ILE A 108 -28.93 -0.45 -17.30
N ALA A 109 -28.46 -1.15 -18.34
CA ALA A 109 -29.22 -1.27 -19.58
C ALA A 109 -30.58 -1.94 -19.33
N TRP A 110 -30.58 -2.99 -18.48
CA TRP A 110 -31.82 -3.69 -18.14
C TRP A 110 -32.80 -2.74 -17.45
N LEU A 111 -32.34 -1.93 -16.50
CA LEU A 111 -33.16 -0.99 -15.78
C LEU A 111 -33.68 0.11 -16.69
N GLN A 112 -32.82 0.62 -17.57
CA GLN A 112 -33.22 1.68 -18.51
C GLN A 112 -34.31 1.20 -19.47
N ALA A 113 -34.26 -0.06 -19.87
CA ALA A 113 -35.28 -0.64 -20.73
C ALA A 113 -36.66 -0.71 -20.03
N ARG A 114 -36.71 -0.62 -18.71
CA ARG A 114 -37.90 -0.69 -17.90
C ARG A 114 -38.29 0.63 -17.28
N ARG A 115 -37.60 1.72 -17.71
CA ARG A 115 -37.88 3.04 -17.17
C ARG A 115 -39.29 3.46 -17.52
N PRO A 116 -40.06 3.98 -16.55
CA PRO A 116 -41.40 4.49 -16.84
C PRO A 116 -41.35 5.76 -17.70
N ALA A 117 -42.43 6.11 -18.34
CA ALA A 117 -42.53 7.29 -19.19
C ALA A 117 -42.24 8.56 -18.43
N SER A 118 -42.68 8.68 -17.21
CA SER A 118 -42.31 9.76 -16.31
C SER A 118 -41.21 9.28 -15.39
N PRO A 119 -40.01 9.86 -15.47
CA PRO A 119 -38.90 9.38 -14.65
C PRO A 119 -39.17 9.57 -13.18
N ALA A 120 -38.89 8.51 -12.40
CA ALA A 120 -38.87 8.61 -10.96
C ALA A 120 -37.55 9.23 -10.54
N LYS A 121 -37.51 9.75 -9.30
CA LYS A 121 -36.29 10.29 -8.77
C LYS A 121 -35.26 9.18 -8.69
N ALA A 122 -34.06 9.46 -9.18
CA ALA A 122 -33.02 8.44 -9.28
C ALA A 122 -32.54 8.01 -7.90
N PHE A 123 -32.32 6.73 -7.72
CA PHE A 123 -31.79 6.15 -6.50
C PHE A 123 -30.46 6.79 -6.12
N GLY A 124 -29.57 7.02 -7.07
CA GLY A 124 -28.25 7.55 -6.80
C GLY A 124 -28.12 9.06 -6.93
N SER A 125 -29.22 9.80 -7.05
CA SER A 125 -29.16 11.23 -7.31
C SER A 125 -28.57 12.04 -6.16
N THR A 126 -28.48 11.47 -4.99
CA THR A 126 -27.95 12.15 -3.82
C THR A 126 -26.44 12.14 -3.77
N ARG A 127 -25.88 11.34 -4.63
CA ARG A 127 -24.44 11.27 -4.64
C ARG A 127 -23.84 12.30 -5.52
N LYS A 128 -23.09 12.69 -5.43
CA LYS A 128 -22.57 13.50 -6.44
C LYS A 128 -21.19 13.73 -6.35
N ARG A 129 -21.19 13.32 -6.23
CA ARG A 129 -20.23 13.41 -5.97
C ARG A 129 -19.14 13.39 -6.19
N LYS A 130 -18.89 13.51 -6.25
CA LYS A 130 -18.07 13.51 -6.43
C LYS A 130 -17.02 13.26 -6.54
N THR A 131 -17.09 13.32 -6.70
CA THR A 131 -16.31 13.06 -6.82
C THR A 131 -15.37 12.97 -6.97
N SER A 132 -15.61 13.15 -7.08
CA SER A 132 -14.76 13.09 -7.22
C SER A 132 -14.05 13.07 -7.25
#